data_8190a00a807ea3dd08097abd35f4ff2f
#
_entry.id   8190a00a807ea3dd08097abd35f4ff2f
#
_cell.length_a   1.000
_cell.length_b   1.000
_cell.length_c   1.000
_cell.angle_alpha   90.00
_cell.angle_beta   90.00
_cell.angle_gamma   90.00
#
_symmetry.space_group_name_H-M   'P 1'
#
loop_
_entity.id
_entity.type
_entity.pdbx_description
1 polymer ?
#
loop_
_entity_poly.entity_id
_entity_poly.type
_entity_poly.pdbx_seq_one_letter_code
_entity_poly.pdbx_strand_id
1 'polypeptide(L)'
;MPQTSHNLILQNKNNEAMSDEELDYTDGKMLRKNAEKKLKDKQNTVDSPMVEPDVKKLLHELQVHQIELEMQNEELRQAYETAEAALKKYTLMYDFAPIGYFTLDSDGNIHELNFTGADMLGDRRFSLVNSNFKLFVSDDSKPVFINFFSKVYTSNSKESCEVMLSYDGKPLCLVYMEGIVIDDDDHKCLLSVIDISDFKKQGIT
;
A
#
# COMPACT_ATOMS: atom_id res chain seq x y z
N MET A 1 0.55 34.51 -35.31
CA MET A 1 0.63 34.86 -33.90
C MET A 1 0.37 33.62 -33.09
N PRO A 2 1.38 32.97 -32.49
CA PRO A 2 1.19 32.03 -31.39
C PRO A 2 2.09 32.37 -30.19
N GLN A 3 1.51 32.86 -29.11
CA GLN A 3 2.19 33.07 -27.82
C GLN A 3 1.27 32.73 -26.66
N THR A 4 0.91 31.45 -26.47
CA THR A 4 0.17 31.01 -25.26
C THR A 4 0.56 29.64 -24.76
N SER A 5 1.59 28.97 -25.31
CA SER A 5 1.95 27.60 -24.86
C SER A 5 3.19 27.52 -23.95
N HIS A 6 3.84 28.66 -23.64
CA HIS A 6 5.11 28.63 -22.87
C HIS A 6 4.93 28.87 -21.36
N ASN A 7 3.76 29.32 -20.92
CA ASN A 7 3.52 29.65 -19.51
C ASN A 7 2.90 28.49 -18.67
N LEU A 8 2.44 27.40 -19.29
CA LEU A 8 1.90 26.24 -18.54
C LEU A 8 2.98 25.26 -18.07
N ILE A 9 4.16 25.28 -18.69
CA ILE A 9 5.25 24.34 -18.35
C ILE A 9 6.07 24.84 -17.14
N LEU A 10 6.07 26.14 -16.87
CA LEU A 10 6.80 26.70 -15.73
C LEU A 10 6.01 26.68 -14.40
N GLN A 11 4.69 26.53 -14.46
CA GLN A 11 3.88 26.37 -13.24
C GLN A 11 3.87 24.94 -12.69
N ASN A 12 4.14 23.91 -13.50
CA ASN A 12 4.19 22.53 -13.05
C ASN A 12 5.54 22.14 -12.41
N LYS A 13 6.61 22.89 -12.66
CA LYS A 13 7.92 22.62 -12.02
C LYS A 13 8.05 23.20 -10.61
N ASN A 14 7.21 24.15 -10.23
CA ASN A 14 7.24 24.72 -8.88
C ASN A 14 6.34 23.97 -7.87
N ASN A 15 5.48 23.05 -8.33
CA ASN A 15 4.66 22.23 -7.44
C ASN A 15 5.29 20.87 -7.08
N GLU A 16 6.30 20.40 -7.82
CA GLU A 16 7.05 19.19 -7.47
C GLU A 16 8.22 19.43 -6.51
N ALA A 17 8.65 20.67 -6.34
CA ALA A 17 9.74 21.01 -5.41
C ALA A 17 9.28 21.36 -3.98
N MET A 18 7.95 21.33 -3.70
CA MET A 18 7.41 21.65 -2.37
C MET A 18 6.98 20.42 -1.55
N SER A 19 7.14 19.20 -2.05
CA SER A 19 6.74 17.98 -1.34
C SER A 19 7.89 17.26 -0.61
N ASP A 20 9.15 17.61 -0.86
CA ASP A 20 10.31 16.94 -0.24
C ASP A 20 10.87 17.69 0.98
N GLU A 21 10.41 18.91 1.28
CA GLU A 21 10.85 19.68 2.46
C GLU A 21 9.97 19.50 3.71
N GLU A 22 8.85 18.79 3.64
CA GLU A 22 7.91 18.61 4.77
C GLU A 22 8.10 17.31 5.58
N LEU A 23 9.05 16.44 5.24
CA LEU A 23 9.26 15.15 5.91
C LEU A 23 10.55 15.02 6.72
N ASP A 24 11.32 16.11 6.91
CA ASP A 24 12.49 16.12 7.79
C ASP A 24 12.16 16.73 9.17
N TYR A 25 11.13 16.17 9.84
CA TYR A 25 10.76 16.56 11.22
C TYR A 25 11.65 15.94 12.31
N THR A 26 12.70 15.24 11.96
CA THR A 26 13.65 14.61 12.91
C THR A 26 15.02 15.32 12.96
N ASP A 27 15.07 16.63 12.83
CA ASP A 27 16.30 17.33 13.18
C ASP A 27 16.43 17.35 14.70
N GLY A 28 17.31 16.48 15.24
CA GLY A 28 17.61 16.39 16.66
C GLY A 28 17.91 17.74 17.32
N LYS A 29 18.30 18.75 16.54
CA LYS A 29 18.46 20.13 17.01
C LYS A 29 17.14 20.84 17.33
N MET A 30 16.08 20.58 16.55
CA MET A 30 14.74 21.14 16.81
C MET A 30 14.12 20.48 18.04
N LEU A 31 14.24 19.17 18.18
CA LEU A 31 13.79 18.41 19.37
C LEU A 31 14.50 18.92 20.63
N ARG A 32 15.82 19.08 20.58
CA ARG A 32 16.61 19.62 21.67
C ARG A 32 16.16 21.05 22.07
N LYS A 33 15.97 21.94 21.10
CA LYS A 33 15.51 23.34 21.36
C LYS A 33 14.10 23.36 22.00
N ASN A 34 13.20 22.47 21.57
CA ASN A 34 11.88 22.37 22.18
C ASN A 34 11.93 21.75 23.58
N ALA A 35 12.81 20.77 23.81
CA ALA A 35 13.06 20.20 25.14
C ALA A 35 13.61 21.27 26.13
N GLU A 36 14.60 22.05 25.71
CA GLU A 36 15.15 23.15 26.52
C GLU A 36 14.08 24.21 26.84
N LYS A 37 13.17 24.52 25.91
CA LYS A 37 12.04 25.42 26.16
C LYS A 37 11.09 24.87 27.22
N LYS A 38 10.66 23.60 27.08
CA LYS A 38 9.79 22.93 28.07
C LYS A 38 10.43 22.84 29.44
N LEU A 39 11.76 22.68 29.51
CA LEU A 39 12.50 22.66 30.77
C LEU A 39 12.48 24.02 31.46
N LYS A 40 12.72 25.12 30.73
CA LYS A 40 12.65 26.49 31.29
C LYS A 40 11.29 26.81 31.89
N ASP A 41 10.22 26.33 31.24
CA ASP A 41 8.83 26.52 31.71
C ASP A 41 8.55 25.73 33.00
N LYS A 42 9.22 24.58 33.22
CA LYS A 42 9.10 23.75 34.44
C LYS A 42 10.00 24.24 35.60
N GLN A 43 11.17 24.84 35.31
CA GLN A 43 12.12 25.31 36.33
C GLN A 43 11.65 26.52 37.13
N ASN A 44 10.65 27.27 36.66
CA ASN A 44 10.07 28.39 37.41
C ASN A 44 9.29 27.97 38.67
N THR A 45 9.26 26.69 39.02
CA THR A 45 8.46 26.15 40.13
C THR A 45 9.25 25.47 41.26
N VAL A 46 10.62 25.41 41.19
CA VAL A 46 11.40 24.70 42.22
C VAL A 46 12.58 25.54 42.69
N ASP A 47 12.41 26.14 43.85
CA ASP A 47 13.48 26.72 44.64
C ASP A 47 14.22 25.59 45.37
N SER A 48 15.52 25.36 45.09
CA SER A 48 16.32 24.33 45.76
C SER A 48 17.74 24.81 46.08
N PRO A 49 18.32 24.47 47.29
CA PRO A 49 19.54 25.08 47.78
C PRO A 49 20.82 24.52 47.15
N MET A 50 21.83 25.38 47.07
CA MET A 50 23.25 25.20 46.77
C MET A 50 23.72 23.80 46.40
N VAL A 51 23.70 23.48 45.08
CA VAL A 51 24.40 22.36 44.48
C VAL A 51 25.54 22.90 43.63
N GLU A 52 26.72 22.23 43.64
CA GLU A 52 27.88 22.63 42.85
C GLU A 52 27.53 22.86 41.37
N PRO A 53 28.11 23.85 40.69
CA PRO A 53 27.73 24.24 39.32
C PRO A 53 27.80 23.11 38.30
N ASP A 54 28.70 22.13 38.45
CA ASP A 54 28.84 20.99 37.57
C ASP A 54 27.69 19.97 37.70
N VAL A 55 27.20 19.77 38.92
CA VAL A 55 26.05 18.90 39.19
C VAL A 55 24.75 19.51 38.66
N LYS A 56 24.61 20.83 38.75
CA LYS A 56 23.46 21.55 38.16
C LYS A 56 23.44 21.41 36.64
N LYS A 57 24.59 21.50 35.99
CA LYS A 57 24.73 21.36 34.57
C LYS A 57 24.37 19.94 34.12
N LEU A 58 24.86 18.93 34.83
CA LEU A 58 24.57 17.53 34.53
C LEU A 58 23.08 17.21 34.72
N LEU A 59 22.45 17.70 35.78
CA LEU A 59 21.02 17.57 36.01
C LEU A 59 20.20 18.22 34.89
N HIS A 60 20.62 19.39 34.42
CA HIS A 60 19.97 20.08 33.32
C HIS A 60 20.07 19.26 32.02
N GLU A 61 21.26 18.74 31.72
CA GLU A 61 21.45 17.86 30.51
C GLU A 61 20.60 16.60 30.59
N LEU A 62 20.54 15.94 31.75
CA LEU A 62 19.69 14.76 31.94
C LEU A 62 18.20 15.09 31.76
N GLN A 63 17.73 16.23 32.28
CA GLN A 63 16.34 16.64 32.11
C GLN A 63 16.02 16.98 30.65
N VAL A 64 16.96 17.63 29.94
CA VAL A 64 16.79 17.88 28.49
C VAL A 64 16.68 16.56 27.72
N HIS A 65 17.60 15.61 27.96
CA HIS A 65 17.55 14.31 27.33
C HIS A 65 16.27 13.52 27.64
N GLN A 66 15.80 13.59 28.89
CA GLN A 66 14.53 12.95 29.26
C GLN A 66 13.36 13.52 28.46
N ILE A 67 13.26 14.84 28.37
CA ILE A 67 12.19 15.48 27.56
C ILE A 67 12.32 15.16 26.06
N GLU A 68 13.56 15.13 25.58
CA GLU A 68 13.85 14.76 24.18
C GLU A 68 13.39 13.33 23.87
N LEU A 69 13.69 12.37 24.76
CA LEU A 69 13.21 10.99 24.66
C LEU A 69 11.68 10.87 24.76
N GLU A 70 11.05 11.61 25.67
CA GLU A 70 9.60 11.64 25.80
C GLU A 70 8.95 12.16 24.49
N MET A 71 9.55 13.19 23.87
CA MET A 71 9.06 13.74 22.61
C MET A 71 9.25 12.75 21.46
N GLN A 72 10.42 12.10 21.35
CA GLN A 72 10.69 11.08 20.33
C GLN A 72 9.72 9.88 20.46
N ASN A 73 9.46 9.44 21.68
CA ASN A 73 8.48 8.37 21.93
C ASN A 73 7.07 8.78 21.49
N GLU A 74 6.66 10.01 21.76
CA GLU A 74 5.34 10.51 21.33
C GLU A 74 5.24 10.60 19.81
N GLU A 75 6.27 11.10 19.12
CA GLU A 75 6.33 11.14 17.65
C GLU A 75 6.30 9.74 17.04
N LEU A 76 7.07 8.81 17.61
CA LEU A 76 7.07 7.42 17.16
C LEU A 76 5.69 6.77 17.34
N ARG A 77 5.03 7.03 18.47
CA ARG A 77 3.66 6.55 18.74
C ARG A 77 2.66 7.08 17.73
N GLN A 78 2.70 8.39 17.43
CA GLN A 78 1.82 9.01 16.44
C GLN A 78 2.06 8.49 15.02
N ALA A 79 3.32 8.31 14.64
CA ALA A 79 3.68 7.70 13.35
C ALA A 79 3.16 6.27 13.24
N TYR A 80 3.30 5.48 14.31
CA TYR A 80 2.79 4.11 14.36
C TYR A 80 1.26 4.05 14.23
N GLU A 81 0.54 4.88 15.00
CA GLU A 81 -0.93 4.97 14.93
C GLU A 81 -1.43 5.38 13.54
N THR A 82 -0.72 6.33 12.90
CA THR A 82 -1.02 6.77 11.54
C THR A 82 -0.81 5.64 10.53
N ALA A 83 0.31 4.91 10.63
CA ALA A 83 0.62 3.78 9.77
C ALA A 83 -0.39 2.63 9.95
N GLU A 84 -0.77 2.32 11.20
CA GLU A 84 -1.77 1.29 11.50
C GLU A 84 -3.14 1.66 10.93
N ALA A 85 -3.57 2.92 11.08
CA ALA A 85 -4.82 3.40 10.52
C ALA A 85 -4.83 3.33 8.98
N ALA A 86 -3.71 3.68 8.33
CA ALA A 86 -3.55 3.60 6.90
C ALA A 86 -3.58 2.13 6.42
N LEU A 87 -2.86 1.24 7.11
CA LEU A 87 -2.85 -0.19 6.80
C LEU A 87 -4.25 -0.81 6.94
N LYS A 88 -4.97 -0.49 8.02
CA LYS A 88 -6.34 -0.95 8.23
C LYS A 88 -7.27 -0.48 7.11
N LYS A 89 -7.18 0.79 6.73
CA LYS A 89 -7.95 1.35 5.62
C LYS A 89 -7.63 0.64 4.31
N TYR A 90 -6.34 0.44 4.00
CA TYR A 90 -5.92 -0.28 2.80
C TYR A 90 -6.46 -1.72 2.77
N THR A 91 -6.31 -2.45 3.88
CA THR A 91 -6.80 -3.84 3.99
C THR A 91 -8.31 -3.92 3.74
N LEU A 92 -9.10 -3.00 4.34
CA LEU A 92 -10.54 -2.97 4.11
C LEU A 92 -10.88 -2.67 2.64
N MET A 93 -10.19 -1.70 2.02
CA MET A 93 -10.41 -1.35 0.62
C MET A 93 -10.02 -2.49 -0.34
N TYR A 94 -8.95 -3.22 -0.03
CA TYR A 94 -8.49 -4.36 -0.79
C TYR A 94 -9.41 -5.56 -0.64
N ASP A 95 -9.72 -5.94 0.60
CA ASP A 95 -10.47 -7.16 0.89
C ASP A 95 -11.94 -7.08 0.45
N PHE A 96 -12.56 -5.90 0.54
CA PHE A 96 -13.96 -5.66 0.17
C PHE A 96 -14.15 -4.89 -1.14
N ALA A 97 -13.10 -4.77 -1.96
CA ALA A 97 -13.25 -4.23 -3.31
C ALA A 97 -14.27 -5.09 -4.12
N PRO A 98 -15.11 -4.49 -4.96
CA PRO A 98 -16.05 -5.27 -5.81
C PRO A 98 -15.36 -6.01 -6.97
N ILE A 99 -14.06 -6.16 -6.90
CA ILE A 99 -13.18 -6.78 -7.90
C ILE A 99 -12.32 -7.82 -7.19
N GLY A 100 -12.19 -9.00 -7.77
CA GLY A 100 -11.23 -10.00 -7.32
C GLY A 100 -9.80 -9.55 -7.67
N TYR A 101 -8.94 -9.43 -6.67
CA TYR A 101 -7.51 -9.19 -6.85
C TYR A 101 -6.72 -10.44 -6.53
N PHE A 102 -5.77 -10.76 -7.41
CA PHE A 102 -4.87 -11.90 -7.24
C PHE A 102 -3.44 -11.47 -7.56
N THR A 103 -2.50 -12.02 -6.83
CA THR A 103 -1.08 -11.99 -7.18
C THR A 103 -0.66 -13.41 -7.54
N LEU A 104 -0.17 -13.60 -8.76
CA LEU A 104 0.26 -14.91 -9.27
C LEU A 104 1.77 -14.91 -9.51
N ASP A 105 2.42 -16.06 -9.29
CA ASP A 105 3.79 -16.29 -9.75
C ASP A 105 3.85 -16.63 -11.25
N SER A 106 5.04 -16.82 -11.80
CA SER A 106 5.27 -17.18 -13.21
C SER A 106 4.68 -18.52 -13.62
N ASP A 107 4.42 -19.42 -12.67
CA ASP A 107 3.77 -20.72 -12.89
C ASP A 107 2.24 -20.63 -12.79
N GLY A 108 1.70 -19.47 -12.40
CA GLY A 108 0.29 -19.21 -12.20
C GLY A 108 -0.25 -19.66 -10.86
N ASN A 109 0.61 -19.87 -9.85
CA ASN A 109 0.15 -20.16 -8.51
C ASN A 109 -0.24 -18.86 -7.79
N ILE A 110 -1.30 -18.94 -7.00
CA ILE A 110 -1.86 -17.81 -6.27
C ILE A 110 -1.00 -17.56 -5.02
N HIS A 111 -0.34 -16.40 -4.96
CA HIS A 111 0.38 -15.94 -3.78
C HIS A 111 -0.54 -15.22 -2.81
N GLU A 112 -1.32 -14.29 -3.33
CA GLU A 112 -2.25 -13.48 -2.56
C GLU A 112 -3.56 -13.30 -3.33
N LEU A 113 -4.65 -13.13 -2.59
CA LEU A 113 -5.95 -12.77 -3.13
C LEU A 113 -6.77 -12.05 -2.06
N ASN A 114 -7.69 -11.20 -2.48
CA ASN A 114 -8.67 -10.57 -1.59
C ASN A 114 -9.88 -11.48 -1.33
N PHE A 115 -10.78 -11.07 -0.44
CA PHE A 115 -11.98 -11.88 -0.14
C PHE A 115 -12.90 -12.02 -1.34
N THR A 116 -13.10 -10.96 -2.12
CA THR A 116 -13.92 -11.01 -3.35
C THR A 116 -13.36 -12.03 -4.35
N GLY A 117 -12.03 -12.10 -4.52
CA GLY A 117 -11.39 -13.11 -5.34
C GLY A 117 -11.60 -14.53 -4.82
N ALA A 118 -11.55 -14.73 -3.51
CA ALA A 118 -11.82 -16.02 -2.88
C ALA A 118 -13.29 -16.46 -3.09
N ASP A 119 -14.24 -15.54 -2.92
CA ASP A 119 -15.65 -15.79 -3.14
C ASP A 119 -15.94 -16.16 -4.62
N MET A 120 -15.28 -15.50 -5.58
CA MET A 120 -15.40 -15.83 -7.01
C MET A 120 -14.90 -17.23 -7.34
N LEU A 121 -13.87 -17.72 -6.66
CA LEU A 121 -13.36 -19.09 -6.81
C LEU A 121 -14.13 -20.12 -5.98
N GLY A 122 -15.02 -19.69 -5.10
CA GLY A 122 -15.91 -20.55 -4.33
C GLY A 122 -15.26 -21.32 -3.18
N ASP A 123 -14.07 -20.88 -2.71
CA ASP A 123 -13.37 -21.52 -1.60
C ASP A 123 -12.75 -20.47 -0.65
N ARG A 124 -12.25 -20.94 0.49
CA ARG A 124 -11.64 -20.08 1.49
C ARG A 124 -10.25 -19.61 1.06
N ARG A 125 -9.92 -18.36 1.34
CA ARG A 125 -8.64 -17.73 0.98
C ARG A 125 -7.42 -18.60 1.30
N PHE A 126 -7.36 -19.20 2.49
CA PHE A 126 -6.21 -20.02 2.90
C PHE A 126 -6.04 -21.32 2.09
N SER A 127 -7.14 -21.88 1.55
CA SER A 127 -7.12 -23.07 0.70
C SER A 127 -6.65 -22.77 -0.71
N LEU A 128 -6.85 -21.52 -1.14
CA LEU A 128 -6.56 -21.06 -2.50
C LEU A 128 -5.10 -20.60 -2.66
N VAL A 129 -4.47 -20.14 -1.58
CA VAL A 129 -3.04 -19.77 -1.60
C VAL A 129 -2.19 -20.98 -1.95
N ASN A 130 -1.23 -20.81 -2.84
CA ASN A 130 -0.38 -21.83 -3.46
C ASN A 130 -1.09 -22.80 -4.41
N SER A 131 -2.39 -22.61 -4.67
CA SER A 131 -3.09 -23.35 -5.74
C SER A 131 -2.84 -22.69 -7.09
N ASN A 132 -2.80 -23.48 -8.17
CA ASN A 132 -2.66 -22.92 -9.50
C ASN A 132 -3.99 -22.36 -9.99
N PHE A 133 -4.02 -21.09 -10.41
CA PHE A 133 -5.23 -20.39 -10.87
C PHE A 133 -5.92 -21.11 -12.04
N LYS A 134 -5.16 -21.77 -12.91
CA LYS A 134 -5.69 -22.55 -14.04
C LYS A 134 -6.66 -23.66 -13.62
N LEU A 135 -6.59 -24.15 -12.38
CA LEU A 135 -7.51 -25.16 -11.85
C LEU A 135 -8.95 -24.63 -11.75
N PHE A 136 -9.09 -23.32 -11.64
CA PHE A 136 -10.38 -22.62 -11.52
C PHE A 136 -10.89 -22.07 -12.85
N VAL A 137 -10.23 -22.35 -13.96
CA VAL A 137 -10.68 -21.99 -15.32
C VAL A 137 -11.33 -23.18 -15.96
N SER A 138 -12.51 -22.99 -16.60
CA SER A 138 -13.21 -24.05 -17.32
C SER A 138 -12.35 -24.60 -18.46
N ASP A 139 -12.51 -25.88 -18.77
CA ASP A 139 -11.69 -26.55 -19.80
C ASP A 139 -11.77 -25.85 -21.17
N ASP A 140 -12.94 -25.34 -21.55
CA ASP A 140 -13.14 -24.58 -22.79
C ASP A 140 -12.40 -23.22 -22.78
N SER A 141 -12.22 -22.61 -21.63
CA SER A 141 -11.54 -21.30 -21.46
C SER A 141 -10.04 -21.42 -21.16
N LYS A 142 -9.53 -22.60 -20.79
CA LYS A 142 -8.09 -22.81 -20.50
C LYS A 142 -7.16 -22.35 -21.63
N PRO A 143 -7.42 -22.60 -22.91
CA PRO A 143 -6.56 -22.12 -23.99
C PRO A 143 -6.47 -20.59 -24.03
N VAL A 144 -7.60 -19.88 -23.78
CA VAL A 144 -7.66 -18.43 -23.74
C VAL A 144 -6.84 -17.90 -22.56
N PHE A 145 -7.02 -18.48 -21.39
CA PHE A 145 -6.27 -18.11 -20.18
C PHE A 145 -4.75 -18.33 -20.36
N ILE A 146 -4.32 -19.46 -20.89
CA ILE A 146 -2.90 -19.76 -21.12
C ILE A 146 -2.27 -18.75 -22.07
N ASN A 147 -2.96 -18.42 -23.18
CA ASN A 147 -2.47 -17.42 -24.13
C ASN A 147 -2.39 -16.03 -23.49
N PHE A 148 -3.41 -15.63 -22.74
CA PHE A 148 -3.43 -14.39 -21.98
C PHE A 148 -2.26 -14.34 -20.99
N PHE A 149 -2.09 -15.35 -20.16
CA PHE A 149 -1.07 -15.40 -19.13
C PHE A 149 0.34 -15.34 -19.72
N SER A 150 0.59 -16.07 -20.82
CA SER A 150 1.85 -15.97 -21.56
C SER A 150 2.12 -14.56 -22.10
N LYS A 151 1.09 -13.88 -22.61
CA LYS A 151 1.22 -12.50 -23.11
C LYS A 151 1.56 -11.51 -22.01
N VAL A 152 0.95 -11.64 -20.83
CA VAL A 152 1.22 -10.77 -19.68
C VAL A 152 2.72 -10.74 -19.35
N TYR A 153 3.39 -11.89 -19.41
CA TYR A 153 4.83 -12.00 -19.15
C TYR A 153 5.73 -11.60 -20.32
N THR A 154 5.19 -11.50 -21.54
CA THR A 154 6.01 -11.18 -22.74
C THR A 154 5.83 -9.77 -23.24
N SER A 155 4.67 -9.13 -23.00
CA SER A 155 4.34 -7.84 -23.59
C SER A 155 4.78 -6.64 -22.75
N ASN A 156 5.14 -6.82 -21.47
CA ASN A 156 5.38 -5.75 -20.49
C ASN A 156 4.24 -4.69 -20.44
N SER A 157 3.03 -5.08 -20.86
CA SER A 157 1.86 -4.22 -20.89
C SER A 157 0.67 -4.94 -20.28
N LYS A 158 -0.38 -4.18 -19.98
CA LYS A 158 -1.65 -4.77 -19.56
C LYS A 158 -2.23 -5.63 -20.67
N GLU A 159 -2.54 -6.87 -20.36
CA GLU A 159 -3.28 -7.78 -21.21
C GLU A 159 -4.63 -8.08 -20.59
N SER A 160 -5.59 -8.49 -21.41
CA SER A 160 -6.93 -8.83 -20.93
C SER A 160 -7.53 -10.04 -21.65
N CYS A 161 -8.44 -10.72 -20.98
CA CYS A 161 -9.23 -11.80 -21.57
C CYS A 161 -10.56 -11.99 -20.84
N GLU A 162 -11.47 -12.73 -21.48
CA GLU A 162 -12.69 -13.21 -20.85
C GLU A 162 -12.62 -14.73 -20.74
N VAL A 163 -12.93 -15.26 -19.57
CA VAL A 163 -12.96 -16.70 -19.32
C VAL A 163 -14.11 -17.09 -18.40
N MET A 164 -14.57 -18.33 -18.54
CA MET A 164 -15.49 -18.94 -17.59
C MET A 164 -14.69 -19.56 -16.45
N LEU A 165 -14.96 -19.15 -15.22
CA LEU A 165 -14.45 -19.82 -14.03
C LEU A 165 -15.30 -21.03 -13.71
N SER A 166 -14.65 -22.10 -13.25
CA SER A 166 -15.30 -23.34 -12.84
C SER A 166 -14.48 -24.02 -11.74
N TYR A 167 -15.15 -24.74 -10.86
CA TYR A 167 -14.49 -25.56 -9.84
C TYR A 167 -15.17 -26.92 -9.77
N ASP A 168 -14.38 -27.99 -9.77
CA ASP A 168 -14.88 -29.39 -9.76
C ASP A 168 -15.94 -29.65 -10.83
N GLY A 169 -15.72 -29.12 -12.05
CA GLY A 169 -16.62 -29.27 -13.19
C GLY A 169 -17.92 -28.45 -13.11
N LYS A 170 -18.08 -27.62 -12.08
CA LYS A 170 -19.24 -26.73 -11.93
C LYS A 170 -18.87 -25.32 -12.37
N PRO A 171 -19.65 -24.69 -13.28
CA PRO A 171 -19.43 -23.30 -13.66
C PRO A 171 -19.68 -22.39 -12.46
N LEU A 172 -18.79 -21.42 -12.24
CA LEU A 172 -18.91 -20.40 -11.21
C LEU A 172 -19.46 -19.10 -11.80
N CYS A 173 -18.63 -18.36 -12.55
CA CYS A 173 -19.00 -17.10 -13.15
C CYS A 173 -18.19 -16.84 -14.44
N LEU A 174 -18.74 -16.02 -15.34
CA LEU A 174 -18.02 -15.48 -16.48
C LEU A 174 -17.30 -14.22 -16.03
N VAL A 175 -16.00 -14.18 -16.25
CA VAL A 175 -15.18 -13.05 -15.77
C VAL A 175 -14.41 -12.38 -16.90
N TYR A 176 -14.24 -11.06 -16.76
CA TYR A 176 -13.25 -10.27 -17.47
C TYR A 176 -12.03 -10.14 -16.57
N MET A 177 -10.85 -10.39 -17.09
CA MET A 177 -9.59 -10.32 -16.39
C MET A 177 -8.63 -9.36 -17.05
N GLU A 178 -7.92 -8.59 -16.25
CA GLU A 178 -6.75 -7.81 -16.67
C GLU A 178 -5.54 -8.21 -15.84
N GLY A 179 -4.40 -8.43 -16.51
CA GLY A 179 -3.14 -8.79 -15.86
C GLY A 179 -2.00 -7.88 -16.29
N ILE A 180 -1.08 -7.65 -15.37
CA ILE A 180 0.19 -6.95 -15.61
C ILE A 180 1.27 -7.57 -14.73
N VAL A 181 2.48 -7.74 -15.25
CA VAL A 181 3.66 -8.09 -14.44
C VAL A 181 4.20 -6.84 -13.80
N ILE A 182 4.46 -6.90 -12.49
CA ILE A 182 5.24 -5.89 -11.80
C ILE A 182 6.69 -6.31 -11.90
N ASP A 183 7.53 -5.39 -12.37
CA ASP A 183 8.99 -5.58 -12.45
C ASP A 183 9.59 -5.37 -11.05
N ASP A 184 9.18 -6.25 -10.12
CA ASP A 184 9.72 -6.39 -8.77
C ASP A 184 10.59 -7.65 -8.72
N ASP A 185 11.42 -7.82 -7.70
CA ASP A 185 12.36 -8.93 -7.55
C ASP A 185 11.74 -10.33 -7.78
N ASP A 186 10.45 -10.46 -7.61
CA ASP A 186 9.69 -11.73 -7.71
C ASP A 186 8.95 -11.93 -9.05
N HIS A 187 8.99 -10.99 -10.00
CA HIS A 187 8.27 -11.05 -11.30
C HIS A 187 6.83 -11.57 -11.18
N LYS A 188 6.05 -11.01 -10.25
CA LYS A 188 4.68 -11.40 -9.99
C LYS A 188 3.70 -10.72 -10.94
N CYS A 189 2.67 -11.45 -11.36
CA CYS A 189 1.54 -10.92 -12.09
C CYS A 189 0.47 -10.44 -11.13
N LEU A 190 0.09 -9.15 -11.23
CA LEU A 190 -1.15 -8.65 -10.64
C LEU A 190 -2.30 -8.89 -11.61
N LEU A 191 -3.33 -9.56 -11.12
CA LEU A 191 -4.53 -9.90 -11.86
C LEU A 191 -5.74 -9.28 -11.18
N SER A 192 -6.52 -8.50 -11.92
CA SER A 192 -7.84 -8.03 -11.53
C SER A 192 -8.91 -8.84 -12.27
N VAL A 193 -9.95 -9.26 -11.55
CA VAL A 193 -11.01 -10.15 -12.06
C VAL A 193 -12.37 -9.56 -11.73
N ILE A 194 -13.19 -9.35 -12.75
CA ILE A 194 -14.53 -8.76 -12.62
C ILE A 194 -15.55 -9.80 -13.11
N ASP A 195 -16.57 -10.09 -12.30
CA ASP A 195 -17.70 -10.91 -12.72
C ASP A 195 -18.57 -10.12 -13.71
N ILE A 196 -18.68 -10.62 -14.92
CA ILE A 196 -19.47 -10.03 -15.99
C ILE A 196 -20.69 -10.89 -16.35
N SER A 197 -21.03 -11.88 -15.56
CA SER A 197 -22.14 -12.81 -15.83
C SER A 197 -23.47 -12.09 -16.03
N ASP A 198 -23.78 -11.09 -15.23
CA ASP A 198 -25.04 -10.34 -15.32
C ASP A 198 -25.07 -9.36 -16.49
N PHE A 199 -23.94 -8.79 -16.88
CA PHE A 199 -23.86 -7.89 -18.03
C PHE A 199 -24.17 -8.61 -19.34
N LYS A 200 -23.69 -9.84 -19.50
CA LYS A 200 -23.95 -10.64 -20.70
C LYS A 200 -25.36 -11.21 -20.76
N LYS A 201 -26.02 -11.45 -19.62
CA LYS A 201 -27.46 -11.84 -19.58
C LYS A 201 -28.37 -10.72 -20.05
N GLN A 202 -27.97 -9.46 -19.88
CA GLN A 202 -28.74 -8.28 -20.28
C GLN A 202 -28.49 -7.84 -21.72
N GLY A 203 -27.65 -8.57 -22.50
CA GLY A 203 -27.39 -8.27 -23.91
C GLY A 203 -26.61 -6.99 -24.16
N ILE A 204 -25.92 -6.46 -23.15
CA ILE A 204 -25.01 -5.32 -23.29
C ILE A 204 -23.66 -5.88 -23.74
N THR A 205 -23.41 -5.78 -25.05
CA THR A 205 -22.11 -6.05 -25.68
C THR A 205 -21.22 -4.82 -25.64
#